data_fc22017cb9f60c2e1af998f64be26885
#
_entry.id   fc22017cb9f60c2e1af998f64be26885
#
_cell.length_a   1.000
_cell.length_b   1.000
_cell.length_c   1.000
_cell.angle_alpha   90.00
_cell.angle_beta   90.00
_cell.angle_gamma   90.00
#
_symmetry.space_group_name_H-M   'P 1'
#
loop_
_entity.id
_entity.type
_entity.pdbx_description
1 polymer ?
#
loop_
_entity_poly.entity_id
_entity_poly.type
_entity_poly.pdbx_seq_one_letter_code
_entity_poly.pdbx_strand_id
1 'polypeptide(L)'
;YTHNAKNPIYNLRFQIRNRLNRLDKVISKLDIKLREYEIQNGSKLLKSMFKDEKPVISIFTFATGDKCYSDKWWKKFYSKLKNFENKYNILEILPMENVSQIDFASKSYYSRDIREIASVMSNIKLFIGADSGMMHLAHASNTSTIGLFKITEPEFYGVYGNNNISINTNDFDIDYLINQIKLII
;
A
#
# COMPACT_ATOMS: atom_id res chain seq x y z
N TYR A 1 -14.77 -8.93 -12.50
CA TYR A 1 -15.01 -10.25 -11.88
C TYR A 1 -13.96 -11.28 -12.31
N THR A 2 -13.57 -11.27 -13.57
CA THR A 2 -12.53 -12.16 -14.13
C THR A 2 -11.12 -11.82 -13.64
N HIS A 3 -10.86 -10.56 -13.36
CA HIS A 3 -9.55 -10.07 -12.90
C HIS A 3 -9.15 -10.69 -11.55
N ASN A 4 -10.08 -10.77 -10.62
CA ASN A 4 -9.84 -11.31 -9.29
C ASN A 4 -9.87 -12.85 -9.23
N ALA A 5 -10.45 -13.53 -10.22
CA ALA A 5 -10.49 -15.00 -10.25
C ALA A 5 -9.10 -15.63 -10.42
N LYS A 6 -8.13 -14.89 -10.95
CA LYS A 6 -6.74 -15.35 -11.10
C LYS A 6 -5.91 -15.19 -9.83
N ASN A 7 -6.32 -14.30 -8.91
CA ASN A 7 -5.61 -14.13 -7.64
C ASN A 7 -5.74 -15.38 -6.77
N PRO A 8 -4.63 -16.00 -6.29
CA PRO A 8 -4.66 -17.26 -5.53
C PRO A 8 -5.54 -17.20 -4.29
N ILE A 9 -5.58 -16.08 -3.59
CA ILE A 9 -6.41 -15.87 -2.40
C ILE A 9 -7.90 -15.98 -2.76
N TYR A 10 -8.31 -15.43 -3.91
CA TYR A 10 -9.69 -15.48 -4.38
C TYR A 10 -10.04 -16.78 -5.04
N ASN A 11 -9.09 -17.36 -5.78
CA ASN A 11 -9.30 -18.65 -6.42
C ASN A 11 -9.59 -19.73 -5.39
N LEU A 12 -8.86 -19.78 -4.29
CA LEU A 12 -9.14 -20.71 -3.18
C LEU A 12 -10.52 -20.45 -2.55
N ARG A 13 -10.86 -19.18 -2.27
CA ARG A 13 -12.19 -18.81 -1.75
C ARG A 13 -13.30 -19.15 -2.74
N PHE A 14 -13.10 -18.88 -4.01
CA PHE A 14 -14.05 -19.22 -5.08
C PHE A 14 -14.25 -20.73 -5.16
N GLN A 15 -13.18 -21.52 -5.12
CA GLN A 15 -13.29 -22.99 -5.15
C GLN A 15 -14.03 -23.55 -3.93
N ILE A 16 -13.74 -23.03 -2.73
CA ILE A 16 -14.42 -23.45 -1.50
C ILE A 16 -15.91 -23.08 -1.56
N ARG A 17 -16.25 -21.87 -1.98
CA ARG A 17 -17.63 -21.42 -2.10
C ARG A 17 -18.41 -22.19 -3.16
N ASN A 18 -17.77 -22.49 -4.29
CA ASN A 18 -18.37 -23.30 -5.36
C ASN A 18 -18.69 -24.71 -4.88
N ARG A 19 -17.76 -25.34 -4.12
CA ARG A 19 -18.00 -26.66 -3.49
C ARG A 19 -19.12 -26.64 -2.45
N LEU A 20 -19.35 -25.51 -1.81
CA LEU A 20 -20.40 -25.33 -0.79
C LEU A 20 -21.71 -24.80 -1.39
N ASN A 21 -21.83 -24.69 -2.73
CA ASN A 21 -22.97 -24.06 -3.42
C ASN A 21 -23.31 -22.64 -2.89
N ARG A 22 -22.32 -21.93 -2.36
CA ARG A 22 -22.45 -20.56 -1.81
C ARG A 22 -21.75 -19.56 -2.73
N LEU A 23 -22.30 -19.33 -3.91
CA LEU A 23 -21.81 -18.36 -4.87
C LEU A 23 -22.30 -16.95 -4.50
N ASP A 24 -21.69 -16.33 -3.51
CA ASP A 24 -21.84 -14.89 -3.33
C ASP A 24 -21.09 -14.18 -4.44
N LYS A 25 -21.76 -13.29 -5.14
CA LYS A 25 -21.18 -12.47 -6.23
C LYS A 25 -20.23 -11.40 -5.71
N VAL A 26 -20.15 -11.17 -4.40
CA VAL A 26 -19.35 -10.11 -3.80
C VAL A 26 -18.04 -10.67 -3.24
N ILE A 27 -16.92 -10.14 -3.74
CA ILE A 27 -15.61 -10.42 -3.19
C ILE A 27 -15.46 -9.61 -1.90
N SER A 28 -15.32 -10.31 -0.76
CA SER A 28 -15.10 -9.64 0.51
C SER A 28 -13.75 -8.93 0.49
N LYS A 29 -13.72 -7.71 1.00
CA LYS A 29 -12.45 -6.98 1.23
C LYS A 29 -11.55 -7.77 2.18
N LEU A 30 -10.25 -7.63 2.01
CA LEU A 30 -9.31 -7.94 3.09
C LEU A 30 -9.61 -6.98 4.23
N ASP A 31 -9.55 -7.48 5.46
CA ASP A 31 -9.84 -6.69 6.64
C ASP A 31 -9.09 -7.28 7.83
N ILE A 32 -8.12 -6.54 8.37
CA ILE A 32 -7.32 -6.94 9.53
C ILE A 32 -8.09 -6.80 10.85
N LYS A 33 -9.32 -6.26 10.81
CA LYS A 33 -10.18 -6.12 11.99
C LYS A 33 -9.50 -5.32 13.11
N LEU A 34 -9.04 -4.11 12.77
CA LEU A 34 -8.56 -3.18 13.77
C LEU A 34 -9.69 -2.78 14.72
N ARG A 35 -9.37 -2.72 15.99
CA ARG A 35 -10.25 -2.18 17.02
C ARG A 35 -10.18 -0.67 17.02
N GLU A 36 -11.22 -0.01 17.48
CA GLU A 36 -11.33 1.46 17.49
C GLU A 36 -10.13 2.11 18.21
N TYR A 37 -9.71 1.57 19.36
CA TYR A 37 -8.57 2.12 20.09
C TYR A 37 -7.24 2.01 19.31
N GLU A 38 -7.08 0.97 18.47
CA GLU A 38 -5.89 0.81 17.61
C GLU A 38 -5.88 1.90 16.53
N ILE A 39 -7.02 2.14 15.88
CA ILE A 39 -7.18 3.21 14.89
C ILE A 39 -6.87 4.57 15.51
N GLN A 40 -7.41 4.84 16.70
CA GLN A 40 -7.15 6.08 17.43
C GLN A 40 -5.68 6.23 17.81
N ASN A 41 -4.98 5.15 18.19
CA ASN A 41 -3.56 5.18 18.50
C ASN A 41 -2.73 5.53 17.25
N GLY A 42 -3.05 4.94 16.10
CA GLY A 42 -2.41 5.28 14.82
C GLY A 42 -2.62 6.76 14.46
N SER A 43 -3.82 7.30 14.67
CA SER A 43 -4.12 8.72 14.47
C SER A 43 -3.30 9.63 15.38
N LYS A 44 -3.24 9.33 16.68
CA LYS A 44 -2.44 10.08 17.65
C LYS A 44 -0.95 10.08 17.28
N LEU A 45 -0.44 8.93 16.82
CA LEU A 45 0.95 8.81 16.40
C LEU A 45 1.24 9.70 15.19
N LEU A 46 0.40 9.66 14.15
CA LEU A 46 0.57 10.53 12.98
C LEU A 46 0.52 12.02 13.36
N LYS A 47 -0.40 12.44 14.23
CA LYS A 47 -0.47 13.82 14.74
C LYS A 47 0.79 14.21 15.53
N SER A 48 1.40 13.30 16.26
CA SER A 48 2.66 13.56 16.96
C SER A 48 3.85 13.71 16.02
N MET A 49 3.83 12.96 14.91
CA MET A 49 4.87 13.02 13.88
C MET A 49 4.76 14.27 13.02
N PHE A 50 3.55 14.61 12.60
CA PHE A 50 3.28 15.77 11.74
C PHE A 50 2.54 16.82 12.56
N LYS A 51 3.13 18.00 12.69
CA LYS A 51 2.57 19.11 13.49
C LYS A 51 1.44 19.87 12.77
N ASP A 52 1.02 19.38 11.62
CA ASP A 52 -0.08 19.93 10.82
C ASP A 52 -1.16 18.85 10.57
N GLU A 53 -2.27 19.26 9.98
CA GLU A 53 -3.42 18.38 9.71
C GLU A 53 -3.47 17.88 8.25
N LYS A 54 -2.39 18.05 7.50
CA LYS A 54 -2.36 17.55 6.12
C LYS A 54 -2.53 16.04 6.09
N PRO A 55 -3.32 15.51 5.14
CA PRO A 55 -3.41 14.08 4.96
C PRO A 55 -2.04 13.49 4.57
N VAL A 56 -1.83 12.23 4.93
CA VAL A 56 -0.55 11.56 4.75
C VAL A 56 -0.60 10.64 3.53
N ILE A 57 0.40 10.75 2.67
CA ILE A 57 0.74 9.74 1.66
C ILE A 57 1.92 8.93 2.22
N SER A 58 1.80 7.60 2.25
CA SER A 58 2.92 6.77 2.66
C SER A 58 3.52 6.00 1.51
N ILE A 59 4.82 5.77 1.62
CA ILE A 59 5.59 4.90 0.73
C ILE A 59 6.21 3.76 1.54
N PHE A 60 6.35 2.61 0.91
CA PHE A 60 7.11 1.48 1.41
C PHE A 60 8.13 1.08 0.36
N THR A 61 9.39 1.39 0.59
CA THR A 61 10.44 1.36 -0.43
C THR A 61 11.13 0.01 -0.56
N PHE A 62 10.75 -0.97 0.26
CA PHE A 62 11.39 -2.27 0.34
C PHE A 62 10.51 -3.41 -0.22
N ALA A 63 11.15 -4.41 -0.77
CA ALA A 63 10.56 -5.72 -1.11
C ALA A 63 11.66 -6.77 -1.11
N THR A 64 11.31 -8.04 -1.04
CA THR A 64 12.28 -9.13 -1.06
C THR A 64 12.73 -9.49 -2.48
N GLY A 65 14.02 -9.76 -2.64
CA GLY A 65 14.60 -10.23 -3.90
C GLY A 65 14.41 -9.25 -5.06
N ASP A 66 14.19 -9.79 -6.24
CA ASP A 66 14.07 -9.01 -7.48
C ASP A 66 12.83 -8.09 -7.54
N LYS A 67 11.90 -8.23 -6.62
CA LYS A 67 10.75 -7.31 -6.48
C LYS A 67 11.16 -5.96 -5.92
N CYS A 68 12.30 -5.86 -5.23
CA CYS A 68 12.81 -4.61 -4.66
C CYS A 68 13.30 -3.68 -5.77
N TYR A 69 12.77 -2.47 -5.83
CA TYR A 69 13.26 -1.43 -6.73
C TYR A 69 14.56 -0.85 -6.17
N SER A 70 15.45 -0.41 -7.07
CA SER A 70 16.70 0.23 -6.67
C SER A 70 16.47 1.57 -5.94
N ASP A 71 17.43 1.97 -5.13
CA ASP A 71 17.47 3.28 -4.50
C ASP A 71 17.39 4.43 -5.53
N LYS A 72 18.07 4.29 -6.67
CA LYS A 72 18.00 5.24 -7.79
C LYS A 72 16.56 5.41 -8.30
N TRP A 73 15.81 4.34 -8.41
CA TRP A 73 14.41 4.38 -8.84
C TRP A 73 13.54 5.07 -7.80
N TRP A 74 13.67 4.68 -6.53
CA TRP A 74 12.90 5.26 -5.44
C TRP A 74 13.21 6.75 -5.22
N LYS A 75 14.48 7.14 -5.30
CA LYS A 75 14.90 8.56 -5.22
C LYS A 75 14.30 9.39 -6.35
N LYS A 76 14.27 8.86 -7.58
CA LYS A 76 13.62 9.53 -8.71
C LYS A 76 12.11 9.64 -8.50
N PHE A 77 11.44 8.58 -8.03
CA PHE A 77 10.02 8.61 -7.71
C PHE A 77 9.72 9.61 -6.58
N TYR A 78 10.48 9.55 -5.49
CA TYR A 78 10.31 10.43 -4.35
C TYR A 78 10.52 11.90 -4.72
N SER A 79 11.49 12.23 -5.56
CA SER A 79 11.72 13.60 -6.02
C SER A 79 10.48 14.21 -6.71
N LYS A 80 9.71 13.40 -7.43
CA LYS A 80 8.44 13.82 -8.03
C LYS A 80 7.29 13.83 -7.03
N LEU A 81 7.28 12.88 -6.09
CA LEU A 81 6.28 12.82 -5.03
C LEU A 81 6.34 14.04 -4.10
N LYS A 82 7.52 14.63 -3.90
CA LYS A 82 7.71 15.89 -3.14
C LYS A 82 6.87 17.06 -3.65
N ASN A 83 6.45 17.05 -4.91
CA ASN A 83 5.57 18.10 -5.44
C ASN A 83 4.19 18.13 -4.76
N PHE A 84 3.85 17.10 -4.00
CA PHE A 84 2.60 17.05 -3.22
C PHE A 84 2.77 17.57 -1.77
N GLU A 85 3.99 17.87 -1.30
CA GLU A 85 4.27 18.25 0.11
C GLU A 85 3.57 19.55 0.56
N ASN A 86 3.13 20.38 -0.38
CA ASN A 86 2.31 21.55 -0.05
C ASN A 86 0.92 21.18 0.48
N LYS A 87 0.37 20.02 0.07
CA LYS A 87 -0.97 19.53 0.43
C LYS A 87 -0.98 18.27 1.28
N TYR A 88 0.08 17.48 1.25
CA TYR A 88 0.19 16.17 1.89
C TYR A 88 1.49 16.04 2.66
N ASN A 89 1.44 15.35 3.77
CA ASN A 89 2.64 14.84 4.43
C ASN A 89 3.10 13.55 3.74
N ILE A 90 4.41 13.34 3.63
CA ILE A 90 4.97 12.09 3.11
C ILE A 90 5.59 11.31 4.26
N LEU A 91 5.22 10.03 4.37
CA LEU A 91 5.70 9.10 5.38
C LEU A 91 6.32 7.87 4.72
N GLU A 92 7.55 7.52 5.06
CA GLU A 92 8.12 6.24 4.72
C GLU A 92 7.84 5.22 5.84
N ILE A 93 7.14 4.14 5.54
CA ILE A 93 7.02 2.99 6.44
C ILE A 93 8.22 2.10 6.19
N LEU A 94 8.98 1.79 7.24
CA LEU A 94 10.22 1.03 7.12
C LEU A 94 9.97 -0.48 7.27
N PRO A 95 10.78 -1.32 6.58
CA PRO A 95 10.76 -2.77 6.75
C PRO A 95 11.41 -3.20 8.07
N MET A 96 11.32 -4.50 8.39
CA MET A 96 11.98 -5.06 9.57
C MET A 96 13.49 -4.83 9.60
N GLU A 97 14.10 -4.74 8.44
CA GLU A 97 15.52 -4.45 8.23
C GLU A 97 15.89 -3.02 8.60
N ASN A 98 14.91 -2.16 8.84
CA ASN A 98 15.07 -0.73 9.16
C ASN A 98 15.95 0.01 8.14
N VAL A 99 15.70 -0.25 6.85
CA VAL A 99 16.42 0.36 5.73
C VAL A 99 15.48 1.25 4.91
N SER A 100 16.06 2.24 4.23
CA SER A 100 15.35 3.18 3.35
C SER A 100 16.02 3.24 1.99
N GLN A 101 15.25 3.16 0.91
CA GLN A 101 15.77 3.35 -0.45
C GLN A 101 15.77 4.82 -0.89
N ILE A 102 15.35 5.73 0.01
CA ILE A 102 15.38 7.19 -0.20
C ILE A 102 16.28 7.89 0.81
N ASP A 103 17.19 7.16 1.47
CA ASP A 103 18.13 7.68 2.49
C ASP A 103 17.41 8.43 3.63
N PHE A 104 16.24 7.95 4.07
CA PHE A 104 15.42 8.59 5.11
C PHE A 104 15.08 10.05 4.80
N ALA A 105 14.92 10.39 3.52
CA ALA A 105 14.66 11.76 3.06
C ALA A 105 13.26 12.28 3.45
N SER A 106 12.33 11.41 3.86
CA SER A 106 11.05 11.77 4.47
C SER A 106 11.02 11.39 5.95
N LYS A 107 9.96 11.81 6.67
CA LYS A 107 9.69 11.21 7.99
C LYS A 107 9.49 9.72 7.82
N SER A 108 10.01 8.94 8.77
CA SER A 108 9.98 7.49 8.73
C SER A 108 9.26 6.93 9.96
N TYR A 109 8.54 5.84 9.75
CA TYR A 109 7.88 5.08 10.82
C TYR A 109 8.36 3.63 10.79
N TYR A 110 8.78 3.14 11.94
CA TYR A 110 9.21 1.76 12.15
C TYR A 110 8.47 1.13 13.31
N SER A 111 7.97 -0.07 13.11
CA SER A 111 7.48 -0.95 14.19
C SER A 111 7.69 -2.41 13.78
N ARG A 112 7.77 -3.29 14.76
CA ARG A 112 7.76 -4.76 14.60
C ARG A 112 6.35 -5.34 14.80
N ASP A 113 5.43 -4.54 15.27
CA ASP A 113 4.04 -4.94 15.44
C ASP A 113 3.22 -4.61 14.19
N ILE A 114 2.77 -5.66 13.51
CA ILE A 114 1.92 -5.54 12.31
C ILE A 114 0.62 -4.76 12.60
N ARG A 115 0.06 -4.88 13.81
CA ARG A 115 -1.17 -4.17 14.16
C ARG A 115 -0.92 -2.68 14.39
N GLU A 116 0.22 -2.32 14.97
CA GLU A 116 0.62 -0.91 15.06
C GLU A 116 0.83 -0.31 13.67
N ILE A 117 1.53 -1.01 12.76
CA ILE A 117 1.71 -0.56 11.38
C ILE A 117 0.36 -0.40 10.69
N ALA A 118 -0.53 -1.39 10.82
CA ALA A 118 -1.87 -1.35 10.25
C ALA A 118 -2.70 -0.19 10.82
N SER A 119 -2.56 0.13 12.11
CA SER A 119 -3.24 1.24 12.75
C SER A 119 -2.78 2.59 12.18
N VAL A 120 -1.50 2.75 11.90
CA VAL A 120 -0.96 3.92 11.19
C VAL A 120 -1.51 3.96 9.77
N MET A 121 -1.44 2.83 9.04
CA MET A 121 -1.95 2.73 7.67
C MET A 121 -3.43 3.09 7.57
N SER A 122 -4.26 2.70 8.53
CA SER A 122 -5.70 3.01 8.50
C SER A 122 -6.03 4.51 8.58
N ASN A 123 -5.06 5.33 8.92
CA ASN A 123 -5.19 6.79 9.05
C ASN A 123 -4.46 7.57 7.94
N ILE A 124 -3.92 6.90 6.93
CA ILE A 124 -3.28 7.57 5.79
C ILE A 124 -4.20 7.63 4.58
N LYS A 125 -4.00 8.64 3.74
CA LYS A 125 -4.81 8.87 2.54
C LYS A 125 -4.51 7.88 1.44
N LEU A 126 -3.20 7.57 1.24
CA LEU A 126 -2.73 6.71 0.16
C LEU A 126 -1.46 5.99 0.59
N PHE A 127 -1.39 4.69 0.33
CA PHE A 127 -0.19 3.87 0.44
C PHE A 127 0.34 3.52 -0.96
N ILE A 128 1.66 3.58 -1.13
CA ILE A 128 2.34 3.22 -2.37
C ILE A 128 3.51 2.30 -2.03
N GLY A 129 3.56 1.12 -2.61
CA GLY A 129 4.65 0.17 -2.34
C GLY A 129 4.75 -0.93 -3.38
N ALA A 130 5.92 -1.59 -3.42
CA ALA A 130 6.12 -2.76 -4.25
C ALA A 130 5.25 -3.94 -3.79
N ASP A 131 5.07 -4.94 -4.67
CA ASP A 131 4.43 -6.21 -4.34
C ASP A 131 5.10 -6.85 -3.12
N SER A 132 4.43 -6.76 -2.00
CA SER A 132 4.91 -7.18 -0.68
C SER A 132 3.76 -7.42 0.29
N GLY A 133 4.03 -8.07 1.41
CA GLY A 133 3.07 -8.22 2.50
C GLY A 133 2.55 -6.87 3.03
N MET A 134 3.38 -5.82 2.99
CA MET A 134 3.00 -4.48 3.44
C MET A 134 1.94 -3.83 2.53
N MET A 135 2.00 -4.07 1.22
CA MET A 135 0.96 -3.66 0.28
C MET A 135 -0.40 -4.30 0.64
N HIS A 136 -0.40 -5.60 0.93
CA HIS A 136 -1.62 -6.29 1.36
C HIS A 136 -2.10 -5.86 2.75
N LEU A 137 -1.18 -5.51 3.65
CA LEU A 137 -1.51 -4.96 4.96
C LEU A 137 -2.21 -3.61 4.83
N ALA A 138 -1.69 -2.71 3.98
CA ALA A 138 -2.32 -1.42 3.71
C ALA A 138 -3.74 -1.61 3.16
N HIS A 139 -3.91 -2.52 2.19
CA HIS A 139 -5.22 -2.87 1.66
C HIS A 139 -6.16 -3.44 2.74
N ALA A 140 -5.66 -4.33 3.61
CA ALA A 140 -6.43 -4.91 4.72
C ALA A 140 -6.75 -3.89 5.82
N SER A 141 -6.01 -2.79 5.89
CA SER A 141 -6.25 -1.66 6.80
C SER A 141 -7.26 -0.64 6.24
N ASN A 142 -7.92 -0.97 5.12
CA ASN A 142 -8.88 -0.11 4.41
C ASN A 142 -8.28 1.20 3.87
N THR A 143 -7.00 1.18 3.54
CA THR A 143 -6.26 2.30 2.96
C THR A 143 -6.27 2.21 1.44
N SER A 144 -6.47 3.33 0.75
CA SER A 144 -6.26 3.39 -0.71
C SER A 144 -4.82 2.98 -1.02
N THR A 145 -4.63 2.04 -1.95
CA THR A 145 -3.33 1.38 -2.15
C THR A 145 -2.95 1.36 -3.62
N ILE A 146 -1.74 1.81 -3.92
CA ILE A 146 -1.07 1.60 -5.21
C ILE A 146 0.00 0.52 -5.03
N GLY A 147 -0.22 -0.65 -5.62
CA GLY A 147 0.76 -1.73 -5.71
C GLY A 147 1.62 -1.61 -6.96
N LEU A 148 2.95 -1.65 -6.79
CA LEU A 148 3.91 -1.58 -7.87
C LEU A 148 4.48 -2.97 -8.18
N PHE A 149 4.40 -3.37 -9.44
CA PHE A 149 4.79 -4.69 -9.90
C PHE A 149 5.84 -4.60 -11.01
N LYS A 150 6.88 -5.40 -10.95
CA LYS A 150 7.88 -5.53 -12.02
C LYS A 150 8.26 -6.97 -12.35
N ILE A 151 8.01 -7.92 -11.45
CA ILE A 151 8.36 -9.33 -11.60
C ILE A 151 7.10 -10.21 -11.57
N THR A 152 6.21 -9.94 -10.61
CA THR A 152 4.99 -10.71 -10.44
C THR A 152 3.83 -10.06 -11.19
N GLU A 153 2.84 -10.89 -11.56
CA GLU A 153 1.69 -10.43 -12.32
C GLU A 153 0.65 -9.75 -11.42
N PRO A 154 0.26 -8.49 -11.71
CA PRO A 154 -0.75 -7.77 -10.95
C PRO A 154 -2.11 -8.49 -10.90
N GLU A 155 -2.45 -9.27 -11.92
CA GLU A 155 -3.68 -10.05 -11.97
C GLU A 155 -3.76 -11.12 -10.87
N PHE A 156 -2.62 -11.65 -10.42
CA PHE A 156 -2.55 -12.71 -9.41
C PHE A 156 -2.36 -12.16 -8.00
N TYR A 157 -1.53 -11.12 -7.86
CA TYR A 157 -1.06 -10.66 -6.57
C TYR A 157 -1.51 -9.23 -6.25
N GLY A 158 -2.23 -8.57 -7.18
CA GLY A 158 -2.62 -7.19 -7.03
C GLY A 158 -3.66 -6.92 -5.96
N VAL A 159 -3.71 -5.68 -5.54
CA VAL A 159 -4.80 -5.13 -4.72
C VAL A 159 -6.07 -4.97 -5.55
N TYR A 160 -7.22 -4.92 -4.91
CA TYR A 160 -8.53 -4.90 -5.58
C TYR A 160 -9.53 -4.02 -4.85
N GLY A 161 -10.67 -3.79 -5.49
CA GLY A 161 -11.72 -2.92 -5.00
C GLY A 161 -11.49 -1.46 -5.35
N ASN A 162 -12.45 -0.61 -4.97
CA ASN A 162 -12.42 0.81 -5.31
C ASN A 162 -11.22 1.51 -4.66
N ASN A 163 -10.63 2.45 -5.37
CA ASN A 163 -9.46 3.24 -4.95
C ASN A 163 -8.16 2.42 -4.73
N ASN A 164 -8.11 1.18 -5.22
CA ASN A 164 -6.91 0.36 -5.20
C ASN A 164 -6.51 0.05 -6.64
N ILE A 165 -5.24 0.25 -6.97
CA ILE A 165 -4.70 -0.06 -8.29
C ILE A 165 -3.39 -0.82 -8.17
N SER A 166 -3.15 -1.67 -9.16
CA SER A 166 -1.91 -2.43 -9.29
C SER A 166 -1.30 -2.09 -10.64
N ILE A 167 -0.06 -1.63 -10.64
CA ILE A 167 0.60 -1.08 -11.82
C ILE A 167 1.84 -1.91 -12.14
N ASN A 168 1.90 -2.46 -13.36
CA ASN A 168 3.12 -3.06 -13.90
C ASN A 168 4.08 -1.94 -14.33
N THR A 169 5.17 -1.77 -13.61
CA THR A 169 6.14 -0.70 -13.86
C THR A 169 7.11 -1.00 -15.01
N ASN A 170 6.99 -2.16 -15.65
CA ASN A 170 7.67 -2.43 -16.93
C ASN A 170 6.92 -1.77 -18.10
N ASP A 171 5.60 -1.57 -17.97
CA ASP A 171 4.75 -0.99 -19.00
C ASP A 171 4.56 0.52 -18.83
N PHE A 172 4.78 1.05 -17.61
CA PHE A 172 4.47 2.42 -17.25
C PHE A 172 5.63 3.08 -16.49
N ASP A 173 5.92 4.32 -16.84
CA ASP A 173 6.97 5.11 -16.22
C ASP A 173 6.52 5.83 -14.92
N ILE A 174 7.45 6.52 -14.28
CA ILE A 174 7.17 7.26 -13.03
C ILE A 174 6.16 8.40 -13.26
N ASP A 175 6.13 9.03 -14.42
CA ASP A 175 5.18 10.12 -14.70
C ASP A 175 3.75 9.60 -14.78
N TYR A 176 3.57 8.43 -15.36
CA TYR A 176 2.27 7.74 -15.30
C TYR A 176 1.85 7.46 -13.85
N LEU A 177 2.78 6.96 -13.00
CA LEU A 177 2.49 6.72 -11.57
C LEU A 177 2.05 8.00 -10.86
N ILE A 178 2.74 9.11 -11.09
CA ILE A 178 2.39 10.41 -10.50
C ILE A 178 1.00 10.86 -10.95
N ASN A 179 0.63 10.60 -12.20
CA ASN A 179 -0.71 10.92 -12.70
C ASN A 179 -1.79 10.03 -12.05
N GLN A 180 -1.52 8.74 -11.83
CA GLN A 180 -2.44 7.87 -11.09
C GLN A 180 -2.63 8.33 -9.63
N ILE A 181 -1.57 8.78 -8.97
CA ILE A 181 -1.65 9.36 -7.64
C ILE A 181 -2.63 10.54 -7.63
N LYS A 182 -2.52 11.48 -8.59
CA LYS A 182 -3.40 12.66 -8.69
C LYS A 182 -4.89 12.31 -8.85
N LEU A 183 -5.19 11.15 -9.43
CA LEU A 183 -6.58 10.70 -9.63
C LEU A 183 -7.21 10.10 -8.36
N ILE A 184 -6.38 9.67 -7.39
CA ILE A 184 -6.83 8.99 -6.17
C ILE A 184 -6.95 9.96 -4.99
N ILE A 185 -6.10 10.99 -4.94
CA ILE A 185 -5.99 11.90 -3.78
C ILE A 185 -6.82 13.19 -3.87
#